data_4977e1608d97bab42a21f15581f9d0a0
#
_entry.id   4977e1608d97bab42a21f15581f9d0a0
#
_cell.length_a   1.000
_cell.length_b   1.000
_cell.length_c   1.000
_cell.angle_alpha   90.00
_cell.angle_beta   90.00
_cell.angle_gamma   90.00
#
_symmetry.space_group_name_H-M   'P 1'
#
loop_
_entity.id
_entity.type
_entity.pdbx_description
1 polymer ?
#
loop_
_entity_poly.entity_id
_entity_poly.type
_entity_poly.pdbx_seq_one_letter_code
_entity_poly.pdbx_strand_id
1 'polypeptide(L)'
;MNRACRTGLPLVLAWLLALAAPAWATQPPPSQWTADIAAFQARDHEQAPPQHGVLFIGSSSIRFWTSLAQDFPGVPVINRGFGGSAIADSTFYVDRIVTPYHPKVIVMYAGDNDIAEGASAGQVIKDFQAFVARVRKDLPTVDIVYLSIKPSLARQALWPAMREANAGIAQWMRGKPNLRFVDDTQAMLDAQGHPRAELLREDGLHMKPAGYAIWTAALRPVLAEYGFATH
;
A
#
# COMPACT_ATOMS: atom_id res chain seq x y z
N MET A 1 -58.70 -48.13 -28.11
CA MET A 1 -58.64 -46.89 -27.30
C MET A 1 -57.36 -46.94 -26.49
N ASN A 2 -56.27 -46.46 -27.06
CA ASN A 2 -54.93 -46.42 -26.36
C ASN A 2 -54.56 -45.01 -26.04
N ARG A 3 -54.49 -44.70 -24.76
CA ARG A 3 -53.97 -43.42 -24.25
C ARG A 3 -52.47 -43.59 -23.96
N ALA A 4 -51.61 -42.92 -24.73
CA ALA A 4 -50.20 -42.84 -24.48
C ALA A 4 -49.95 -41.76 -23.42
N CYS A 5 -49.32 -42.13 -22.31
CA CYS A 5 -48.84 -41.29 -21.26
C CYS A 5 -47.47 -40.68 -21.64
N ARG A 6 -47.40 -39.37 -21.87
CA ARG A 6 -46.14 -38.65 -22.13
C ARG A 6 -45.59 -38.15 -20.77
N THR A 7 -44.54 -38.79 -20.29
CA THR A 7 -43.77 -38.31 -19.16
C THR A 7 -42.76 -37.27 -19.65
N GLY A 8 -43.02 -36.00 -19.33
CA GLY A 8 -42.05 -34.91 -19.55
C GLY A 8 -40.97 -34.90 -18.47
N LEU A 9 -39.73 -35.01 -18.88
CA LEU A 9 -38.55 -34.84 -18.01
C LEU A 9 -38.30 -33.33 -17.82
N PRO A 10 -38.11 -32.80 -16.60
CA PRO A 10 -37.73 -31.41 -16.43
C PRO A 10 -36.24 -31.23 -16.77
N LEU A 11 -35.95 -30.32 -17.71
CA LEU A 11 -34.61 -29.84 -17.96
C LEU A 11 -34.18 -28.97 -16.77
N VAL A 12 -33.27 -29.48 -15.96
CA VAL A 12 -32.57 -28.70 -14.95
C VAL A 12 -31.44 -27.90 -15.64
N LEU A 13 -31.68 -26.63 -15.85
CA LEU A 13 -30.67 -25.70 -16.37
C LEU A 13 -29.68 -25.37 -15.23
N ALA A 14 -28.53 -26.04 -15.20
CA ALA A 14 -27.44 -25.70 -14.28
C ALA A 14 -26.76 -24.42 -14.74
N TRP A 15 -26.95 -23.32 -14.02
CA TRP A 15 -26.20 -22.11 -14.22
C TRP A 15 -24.76 -22.29 -13.66
N LEU A 16 -23.80 -22.49 -14.56
CA LEU A 16 -22.38 -22.38 -14.22
C LEU A 16 -22.03 -20.93 -13.97
N LEU A 17 -21.95 -20.53 -12.70
CA LEU A 17 -21.31 -19.27 -12.29
C LEU A 17 -19.82 -19.38 -12.59
N ALA A 18 -19.40 -18.87 -13.73
CA ALA A 18 -17.98 -18.64 -14.01
C ALA A 18 -17.49 -17.55 -13.04
N LEU A 19 -16.77 -17.94 -12.01
CA LEU A 19 -16.01 -17.03 -11.17
C LEU A 19 -14.92 -16.39 -12.04
N ALA A 20 -15.16 -15.17 -12.50
CA ALA A 20 -14.14 -14.39 -13.19
C ALA A 20 -12.97 -14.15 -12.23
N ALA A 21 -11.79 -14.67 -12.58
CA ALA A 21 -10.56 -14.36 -11.84
C ALA A 21 -10.35 -12.84 -11.86
N PRO A 22 -9.93 -12.23 -10.74
CA PRO A 22 -9.68 -10.81 -10.69
C PRO A 22 -8.59 -10.42 -11.71
N ALA A 23 -8.78 -9.31 -12.41
CA ALA A 23 -7.94 -8.89 -13.55
C ALA A 23 -6.43 -8.78 -13.22
N TRP A 24 -6.06 -8.55 -11.95
CA TRP A 24 -4.66 -8.51 -11.52
C TRP A 24 -3.95 -9.89 -11.60
N ALA A 25 -4.67 -11.00 -11.59
CA ALA A 25 -4.09 -12.34 -11.65
C ALA A 25 -3.56 -12.73 -13.05
N THR A 26 -3.84 -11.94 -14.08
CA THR A 26 -3.50 -12.24 -15.49
C THR A 26 -2.48 -11.28 -16.09
N GLN A 27 -2.03 -10.24 -15.36
CA GLN A 27 -1.02 -9.33 -15.88
C GLN A 27 0.39 -9.92 -15.76
N PRO A 28 1.24 -9.78 -16.79
CA PRO A 28 2.64 -10.16 -16.69
C PRO A 28 3.32 -9.29 -15.61
N PRO A 29 4.33 -9.84 -14.89
CA PRO A 29 5.04 -9.07 -13.88
C PRO A 29 5.64 -7.80 -14.48
N PRO A 30 5.52 -6.64 -13.80
CA PRO A 30 6.19 -5.43 -14.23
C PRO A 30 7.69 -5.68 -14.26
N SER A 31 8.27 -5.80 -15.45
CA SER A 31 9.67 -6.24 -15.65
C SER A 31 10.69 -5.30 -15.01
N GLN A 32 10.35 -4.02 -14.90
CA GLN A 32 11.25 -2.99 -14.38
C GLN A 32 11.64 -3.17 -12.89
N TRP A 33 10.84 -3.84 -12.07
CA TRP A 33 11.18 -4.09 -10.66
C TRP A 33 11.61 -5.52 -10.34
N THR A 34 11.74 -6.37 -11.35
CA THR A 34 12.15 -7.76 -11.15
C THR A 34 13.48 -7.87 -10.38
N ALA A 35 14.43 -6.98 -10.67
CA ALA A 35 15.73 -6.94 -9.98
C ALA A 35 15.59 -6.49 -8.51
N ASP A 36 14.78 -5.47 -8.21
CA ASP A 36 14.54 -5.01 -6.83
C ASP A 36 13.89 -6.12 -6.00
N ILE A 37 12.89 -6.79 -6.55
CA ILE A 37 12.18 -7.90 -5.87
C ILE A 37 13.10 -9.11 -5.67
N ALA A 38 13.91 -9.45 -6.66
CA ALA A 38 14.92 -10.52 -6.53
C ALA A 38 15.98 -10.19 -5.46
N ALA A 39 16.38 -8.91 -5.37
CA ALA A 39 17.32 -8.46 -4.34
C ALA A 39 16.70 -8.51 -2.92
N PHE A 40 15.40 -8.30 -2.75
CA PHE A 40 14.73 -8.55 -1.47
C PHE A 40 14.82 -10.02 -1.09
N GLN A 41 14.49 -10.92 -2.00
CA GLN A 41 14.50 -12.36 -1.76
C GLN A 41 15.94 -12.88 -1.47
N ALA A 42 16.95 -12.37 -2.18
CA ALA A 42 18.34 -12.74 -1.92
C ALA A 42 18.77 -12.34 -0.50
N ARG A 43 18.47 -11.11 -0.07
CA ARG A 43 18.76 -10.67 1.31
C ARG A 43 18.01 -11.50 2.35
N ASP A 44 16.75 -11.87 2.08
CA ASP A 44 15.96 -12.70 2.98
C ASP A 44 16.53 -14.13 3.11
N HIS A 45 17.19 -14.65 2.07
CA HIS A 45 17.92 -15.92 2.15
C HIS A 45 19.19 -15.81 2.99
N GLU A 46 19.90 -14.69 2.91
CA GLU A 46 21.11 -14.45 3.70
C GLU A 46 20.75 -14.18 5.17
N GLN A 47 19.72 -13.40 5.41
CA GLN A 47 19.25 -13.05 6.74
C GLN A 47 17.73 -13.02 6.75
N ALA A 48 17.11 -14.02 7.37
CA ALA A 48 15.66 -14.11 7.48
C ALA A 48 15.09 -12.86 8.18
N PRO A 49 14.14 -12.16 7.54
CA PRO A 49 13.51 -11.00 8.14
C PRO A 49 12.63 -11.39 9.32
N PRO A 50 12.36 -10.45 10.26
CA PRO A 50 11.51 -10.72 11.40
C PRO A 50 10.10 -11.11 10.94
N GLN A 51 9.49 -12.06 11.66
CA GLN A 51 8.08 -12.40 11.51
C GLN A 51 7.24 -11.56 12.46
N HIS A 52 5.98 -11.29 12.08
CA HIS A 52 5.01 -10.54 12.89
C HIS A 52 5.46 -9.10 13.26
N GLY A 53 6.36 -8.53 12.47
CA GLY A 53 6.82 -7.16 12.61
C GLY A 53 5.93 -6.15 11.88
N VAL A 54 6.49 -4.96 11.66
CA VAL A 54 5.89 -3.89 10.86
C VAL A 54 6.54 -3.88 9.48
N LEU A 55 5.74 -4.15 8.45
CA LEU A 55 6.17 -4.12 7.06
C LEU A 55 5.87 -2.75 6.44
N PHE A 56 6.91 -2.06 5.99
CA PHE A 56 6.78 -0.83 5.21
C PHE A 56 6.89 -1.16 3.72
N ILE A 57 5.83 -0.86 2.95
CA ILE A 57 5.74 -1.15 1.52
C ILE A 57 5.35 0.11 0.74
N GLY A 58 5.78 0.18 -0.51
CA GLY A 58 5.42 1.24 -1.45
C GLY A 58 6.60 1.72 -2.28
N SER A 59 6.58 3.01 -2.62
CA SER A 59 7.46 3.59 -3.62
C SER A 59 8.84 4.01 -3.09
N SER A 60 9.50 4.89 -3.84
CA SER A 60 10.85 5.40 -3.53
C SER A 60 10.94 6.06 -2.15
N SER A 61 9.88 6.68 -1.65
CA SER A 61 9.91 7.29 -0.32
C SER A 61 10.07 6.25 0.79
N ILE A 62 9.53 5.04 0.63
CA ILE A 62 9.83 3.93 1.54
C ILE A 62 11.25 3.39 1.29
N ARG A 63 11.64 3.17 0.02
CA ARG A 63 12.98 2.69 -0.35
C ARG A 63 14.09 3.55 0.26
N PHE A 64 13.93 4.88 0.22
CA PHE A 64 14.94 5.84 0.69
C PHE A 64 14.88 6.12 2.20
N TRP A 65 13.97 5.50 2.94
CA TRP A 65 13.94 5.58 4.40
C TRP A 65 15.01 4.67 5.01
N THR A 66 16.26 5.06 4.84
CA THR A 66 17.42 4.25 5.27
C THR A 66 17.58 4.20 6.80
N SER A 67 17.03 5.19 7.53
CA SER A 67 17.03 5.24 8.99
C SER A 67 15.84 4.52 9.63
N LEU A 68 15.01 3.79 8.86
CA LEU A 68 13.76 3.20 9.33
C LEU A 68 13.90 2.42 10.65
N ALA A 69 14.91 1.56 10.75
CA ALA A 69 15.13 0.76 11.95
C ALA A 69 15.59 1.61 13.15
N GLN A 70 16.35 2.67 12.90
CA GLN A 70 16.80 3.62 13.92
C GLN A 70 15.66 4.53 14.37
N ASP A 71 14.73 4.87 13.46
CA ASP A 71 13.58 5.72 13.76
C ASP A 71 12.50 4.99 14.58
N PHE A 72 12.52 3.65 14.58
CA PHE A 72 11.63 2.78 15.38
C PHE A 72 12.44 1.78 16.22
N PRO A 73 13.22 2.24 17.20
CA PRO A 73 14.05 1.36 18.03
C PRO A 73 13.18 0.34 18.76
N GLY A 74 13.61 -0.92 18.75
CA GLY A 74 12.86 -2.02 19.37
C GLY A 74 11.67 -2.55 18.59
N VAL A 75 11.28 -1.91 17.48
CA VAL A 75 10.24 -2.41 16.59
C VAL A 75 10.87 -3.24 15.46
N PRO A 76 10.46 -4.50 15.26
CA PRO A 76 10.96 -5.30 14.15
C PRO A 76 10.37 -4.79 12.82
N VAL A 77 11.10 -3.94 12.12
CA VAL A 77 10.67 -3.31 10.85
C VAL A 77 11.27 -4.01 9.64
N ILE A 78 10.48 -4.08 8.55
CA ILE A 78 10.90 -4.60 7.25
C ILE A 78 10.63 -3.53 6.20
N ASN A 79 11.67 -3.10 5.44
CA ASN A 79 11.51 -2.17 4.33
C ASN A 79 11.38 -2.94 3.01
N ARG A 80 10.25 -2.77 2.33
CA ARG A 80 9.92 -3.31 1.01
C ARG A 80 9.49 -2.21 0.05
N GLY A 81 10.15 -1.05 0.15
CA GLY A 81 10.01 0.04 -0.82
C GLY A 81 10.82 -0.22 -2.09
N PHE A 82 10.22 0.01 -3.25
CA PHE A 82 10.89 -0.05 -4.55
C PHE A 82 10.55 1.15 -5.41
N GLY A 83 11.58 1.72 -6.05
CA GLY A 83 11.51 3.08 -6.59
C GLY A 83 10.59 3.20 -7.80
N GLY A 84 9.77 4.26 -7.85
CA GLY A 84 8.90 4.54 -8.98
C GLY A 84 7.62 3.68 -9.03
N SER A 85 7.39 2.80 -8.06
CA SER A 85 6.23 1.91 -8.08
C SER A 85 4.92 2.65 -7.80
N ALA A 86 3.86 2.19 -8.45
CA ALA A 86 2.47 2.48 -8.18
C ALA A 86 1.87 1.50 -7.14
N ILE A 87 0.65 1.76 -6.67
CA ILE A 87 -0.05 0.86 -5.75
C ILE A 87 -0.29 -0.51 -6.40
N ALA A 88 -0.63 -0.54 -7.70
CA ALA A 88 -0.87 -1.76 -8.45
C ALA A 88 0.36 -2.69 -8.48
N ASP A 89 1.57 -2.12 -8.53
CA ASP A 89 2.81 -2.89 -8.49
C ASP A 89 3.03 -3.56 -7.14
N SER A 90 2.76 -2.82 -6.05
CA SER A 90 2.77 -3.38 -4.69
C SER A 90 1.75 -4.52 -4.57
N THR A 91 0.57 -4.38 -5.20
CA THR A 91 -0.48 -5.41 -5.23
C THR A 91 -0.01 -6.67 -5.95
N PHE A 92 0.66 -6.50 -7.10
CA PHE A 92 1.17 -7.61 -7.89
C PHE A 92 2.19 -8.46 -7.11
N TYR A 93 3.06 -7.80 -6.33
CA TYR A 93 4.14 -8.49 -5.61
C TYR A 93 3.79 -8.93 -4.18
N VAL A 94 2.53 -8.82 -3.73
CA VAL A 94 2.12 -9.20 -2.36
C VAL A 94 2.63 -10.58 -1.94
N ASP A 95 2.55 -11.58 -2.83
CA ASP A 95 2.96 -12.97 -2.53
C ASP A 95 4.45 -13.11 -2.28
N ARG A 96 5.26 -12.17 -2.77
CA ARG A 96 6.71 -12.23 -2.72
C ARG A 96 7.31 -11.34 -1.64
N ILE A 97 6.66 -10.20 -1.33
CA ILE A 97 7.23 -9.16 -0.46
C ILE A 97 6.32 -8.72 0.69
N VAL A 98 5.17 -9.39 0.90
CA VAL A 98 4.27 -9.12 2.03
C VAL A 98 3.92 -10.43 2.75
N THR A 99 3.25 -11.34 2.07
CA THR A 99 2.71 -12.57 2.67
C THR A 99 3.76 -13.42 3.40
N PRO A 100 5.00 -13.60 2.89
CA PRO A 100 5.98 -14.49 3.53
C PRO A 100 6.41 -14.04 4.93
N TYR A 101 6.20 -12.78 5.30
CA TYR A 101 6.65 -12.24 6.60
C TYR A 101 5.57 -12.28 7.68
N HIS A 102 4.34 -12.63 7.33
CA HIS A 102 3.19 -12.61 8.26
C HIS A 102 3.17 -11.36 9.15
N PRO A 103 3.27 -10.14 8.55
CA PRO A 103 3.39 -8.92 9.32
C PRO A 103 2.17 -8.73 10.24
N LYS A 104 2.40 -8.16 11.43
CA LYS A 104 1.32 -7.73 12.31
C LYS A 104 0.68 -6.44 11.79
N VAL A 105 1.50 -5.53 11.23
CA VAL A 105 1.06 -4.26 10.64
C VAL A 105 1.76 -4.08 9.29
N ILE A 106 1.00 -3.60 8.31
CA ILE A 106 1.51 -3.13 7.03
C ILE A 106 1.35 -1.61 6.98
N VAL A 107 2.44 -0.88 6.78
CA VAL A 107 2.43 0.56 6.51
C VAL A 107 2.68 0.78 5.02
N MET A 108 1.69 1.32 4.30
CA MET A 108 1.78 1.58 2.88
C MET A 108 1.93 3.08 2.60
N TYR A 109 2.90 3.41 1.75
CA TYR A 109 3.00 4.72 1.10
C TYR A 109 3.20 4.56 -0.41
N ALA A 110 2.21 4.95 -1.19
CA ALA A 110 2.22 5.02 -2.66
C ALA A 110 1.07 5.92 -3.12
N GLY A 111 0.92 6.13 -4.44
CA GLY A 111 -0.15 6.94 -5.02
C GLY A 111 0.34 8.23 -5.66
N ASP A 112 1.48 8.75 -5.24
CA ASP A 112 2.07 9.94 -5.83
C ASP A 112 2.66 9.68 -7.23
N ASN A 113 3.20 8.48 -7.49
CA ASN A 113 3.63 8.05 -8.81
C ASN A 113 2.43 7.76 -9.72
N ASP A 114 1.43 7.08 -9.19
CA ASP A 114 0.17 6.79 -9.89
C ASP A 114 -0.42 8.06 -10.51
N ILE A 115 -0.57 9.13 -9.72
CA ILE A 115 -1.08 10.42 -10.18
C ILE A 115 -0.10 11.11 -11.14
N ALA A 116 1.21 11.02 -10.89
CA ALA A 116 2.22 11.59 -11.78
C ALA A 116 2.27 10.90 -13.15
N GLU A 117 1.88 9.64 -13.23
CA GLU A 117 1.74 8.84 -14.45
C GLU A 117 0.36 8.97 -15.10
N GLY A 118 -0.52 9.83 -14.56
CA GLY A 118 -1.80 10.19 -15.15
C GLY A 118 -3.01 9.47 -14.57
N ALA A 119 -2.87 8.67 -13.53
CA ALA A 119 -4.01 8.08 -12.84
C ALA A 119 -4.87 9.17 -12.17
N SER A 120 -6.19 9.01 -12.23
CA SER A 120 -7.10 9.87 -11.47
C SER A 120 -7.08 9.51 -9.97
N ALA A 121 -7.49 10.44 -9.12
CA ALA A 121 -7.71 10.17 -7.69
C ALA A 121 -8.62 8.95 -7.46
N GLY A 122 -9.68 8.83 -8.26
CA GLY A 122 -10.60 7.68 -8.21
C GLY A 122 -9.92 6.35 -8.56
N GLN A 123 -8.93 6.35 -9.47
CA GLN A 123 -8.16 5.15 -9.78
C GLN A 123 -7.24 4.77 -8.62
N VAL A 124 -6.53 5.74 -8.03
CA VAL A 124 -5.67 5.50 -6.84
C VAL A 124 -6.46 4.89 -5.68
N ILE A 125 -7.69 5.38 -5.44
CA ILE A 125 -8.58 4.81 -4.41
C ILE A 125 -8.92 3.35 -4.73
N LYS A 126 -9.25 3.02 -5.99
CA LYS A 126 -9.57 1.66 -6.43
C LYS A 126 -8.35 0.73 -6.31
N ASP A 127 -7.17 1.21 -6.68
CA ASP A 127 -5.94 0.43 -6.60
C ASP A 127 -5.57 0.12 -5.14
N PHE A 128 -5.76 1.08 -4.23
CA PHE A 128 -5.61 0.81 -2.80
C PHE A 128 -6.64 -0.21 -2.27
N GLN A 129 -7.89 -0.11 -2.72
CA GLN A 129 -8.92 -1.11 -2.38
C GLN A 129 -8.53 -2.50 -2.89
N ALA A 130 -7.97 -2.59 -4.10
CA ALA A 130 -7.48 -3.85 -4.67
C ALA A 130 -6.29 -4.41 -3.89
N PHE A 131 -5.36 -3.55 -3.46
CA PHE A 131 -4.27 -3.94 -2.57
C PHE A 131 -4.78 -4.55 -1.27
N VAL A 132 -5.71 -3.88 -0.59
CA VAL A 132 -6.32 -4.39 0.64
C VAL A 132 -7.01 -5.75 0.39
N ALA A 133 -7.79 -5.86 -0.68
CA ALA A 133 -8.47 -7.11 -1.03
C ALA A 133 -7.46 -8.25 -1.31
N ARG A 134 -6.34 -7.94 -2.00
CA ARG A 134 -5.28 -8.91 -2.27
C ARG A 134 -4.60 -9.38 -0.99
N VAL A 135 -4.25 -8.45 -0.10
CA VAL A 135 -3.64 -8.78 1.19
C VAL A 135 -4.58 -9.62 2.06
N ARG A 136 -5.87 -9.26 2.12
CA ARG A 136 -6.88 -9.95 2.93
C ARG A 136 -7.12 -11.40 2.53
N LYS A 137 -6.79 -11.77 1.29
CA LYS A 137 -6.90 -13.15 0.81
C LYS A 137 -6.03 -14.10 1.64
N ASP A 138 -4.82 -13.69 2.00
CA ASP A 138 -3.85 -14.53 2.68
C ASP A 138 -3.65 -14.11 4.16
N LEU A 139 -3.89 -12.82 4.46
CA LEU A 139 -3.72 -12.21 5.78
C LEU A 139 -5.03 -11.49 6.19
N PRO A 140 -6.09 -12.21 6.53
CA PRO A 140 -7.44 -11.66 6.69
C PRO A 140 -7.56 -10.62 7.81
N THR A 141 -6.72 -10.69 8.83
CA THR A 141 -6.81 -9.84 10.04
C THR A 141 -5.64 -8.89 10.22
N VAL A 142 -4.68 -8.83 9.27
CA VAL A 142 -3.53 -7.93 9.37
C VAL A 142 -3.98 -6.47 9.42
N ASP A 143 -3.35 -5.67 10.27
CA ASP A 143 -3.61 -4.23 10.30
C ASP A 143 -2.92 -3.54 9.12
N ILE A 144 -3.64 -2.67 8.41
CA ILE A 144 -3.11 -1.91 7.28
C ILE A 144 -3.25 -0.42 7.59
N VAL A 145 -2.11 0.25 7.63
CA VAL A 145 -1.97 1.70 7.78
C VAL A 145 -1.63 2.29 6.42
N TYR A 146 -2.43 3.23 5.95
CA TYR A 146 -2.10 4.03 4.77
C TYR A 146 -1.58 5.38 5.22
N LEU A 147 -0.34 5.68 4.86
CA LEU A 147 0.27 6.98 5.11
C LEU A 147 -0.09 7.91 3.95
N SER A 148 -0.62 9.09 4.26
CA SER A 148 -1.12 10.03 3.26
C SER A 148 -0.08 10.34 2.17
N ILE A 149 -0.54 10.50 0.94
CA ILE A 149 0.29 11.00 -0.16
C ILE A 149 0.78 12.39 0.25
N LYS A 150 2.10 12.54 0.39
CA LYS A 150 2.73 13.77 0.87
C LYS A 150 2.76 14.87 -0.19
N PRO A 151 2.71 16.14 0.21
CA PRO A 151 3.00 17.26 -0.68
C PRO A 151 4.49 17.25 -1.10
N SER A 152 4.77 17.72 -2.31
CA SER A 152 6.15 17.90 -2.80
C SER A 152 6.24 19.05 -3.80
N LEU A 153 7.41 19.69 -3.89
CA LEU A 153 7.64 20.80 -4.84
C LEU A 153 7.57 20.33 -6.28
N ALA A 154 8.21 19.19 -6.57
CA ALA A 154 8.25 18.62 -7.91
C ALA A 154 6.85 18.26 -8.47
N ARG A 155 5.88 18.00 -7.59
CA ARG A 155 4.53 17.60 -7.96
C ARG A 155 3.46 18.56 -7.43
N GLN A 156 3.81 19.82 -7.17
CA GLN A 156 2.91 20.81 -6.60
C GLN A 156 1.64 21.01 -7.46
N ALA A 157 1.76 20.99 -8.79
CA ALA A 157 0.63 21.07 -9.70
C ALA A 157 -0.36 19.90 -9.57
N LEU A 158 0.10 18.73 -9.11
CA LEU A 158 -0.70 17.52 -8.90
C LEU A 158 -1.30 17.42 -7.49
N TRP A 159 -0.94 18.34 -6.60
CA TRP A 159 -1.37 18.33 -5.21
C TRP A 159 -2.90 18.29 -5.02
N PRO A 160 -3.73 19.00 -5.83
CA PRO A 160 -5.18 18.88 -5.72
C PRO A 160 -5.68 17.43 -5.92
N ALA A 161 -5.17 16.71 -6.90
CA ALA A 161 -5.54 15.32 -7.17
C ALA A 161 -5.05 14.37 -6.05
N MET A 162 -3.86 14.62 -5.50
CA MET A 162 -3.33 13.85 -4.36
C MET A 162 -4.18 14.06 -3.10
N ARG A 163 -4.63 15.29 -2.82
CA ARG A 163 -5.55 15.57 -1.71
C ARG A 163 -6.90 14.87 -1.88
N GLU A 164 -7.43 14.84 -3.11
CA GLU A 164 -8.66 14.14 -3.43
C GLU A 164 -8.50 12.62 -3.19
N ALA A 165 -7.39 12.03 -3.63
CA ALA A 165 -7.07 10.63 -3.37
C ALA A 165 -6.96 10.34 -1.87
N ASN A 166 -6.24 11.18 -1.12
CA ASN A 166 -6.10 11.07 0.33
C ASN A 166 -7.48 11.12 1.03
N ALA A 167 -8.32 12.09 0.67
CA ALA A 167 -9.66 12.23 1.23
C ALA A 167 -10.54 10.99 0.93
N GLY A 168 -10.49 10.50 -0.30
CA GLY A 168 -11.25 9.32 -0.72
C GLY A 168 -10.79 8.04 -0.03
N ILE A 169 -9.49 7.84 0.12
CA ILE A 169 -8.93 6.69 0.86
C ILE A 169 -9.31 6.78 2.34
N ALA A 170 -9.14 7.95 2.98
CA ALA A 170 -9.51 8.17 4.37
C ALA A 170 -11.00 7.90 4.61
N GLN A 171 -11.87 8.39 3.71
CA GLN A 171 -13.31 8.14 3.76
C GLN A 171 -13.63 6.65 3.62
N TRP A 172 -12.99 5.97 2.66
CA TRP A 172 -13.22 4.54 2.44
C TRP A 172 -12.76 3.68 3.61
N MET A 173 -11.65 4.04 4.28
CA MET A 173 -11.12 3.32 5.43
C MET A 173 -11.95 3.53 6.71
N ARG A 174 -12.69 4.63 6.82
CA ARG A 174 -13.40 5.03 8.05
C ARG A 174 -14.35 3.93 8.53
N GLY A 175 -14.21 3.55 9.80
CA GLY A 175 -15.04 2.53 10.44
C GLY A 175 -14.82 1.10 9.98
N LYS A 176 -13.88 0.85 9.07
CA LYS A 176 -13.51 -0.51 8.70
C LYS A 176 -12.49 -1.07 9.69
N PRO A 177 -12.67 -2.31 10.16
CA PRO A 177 -11.72 -2.93 11.07
C PRO A 177 -10.35 -3.10 10.41
N ASN A 178 -9.30 -2.97 11.19
CA ASN A 178 -7.91 -3.20 10.80
C ASN A 178 -7.45 -2.35 9.61
N LEU A 179 -8.07 -1.16 9.42
CA LEU A 179 -7.64 -0.14 8.46
C LEU A 179 -7.47 1.20 9.15
N ARG A 180 -6.32 1.83 9.00
CA ARG A 180 -5.99 3.13 9.60
C ARG A 180 -5.39 4.07 8.56
N PHE A 181 -6.01 5.24 8.36
CA PHE A 181 -5.42 6.33 7.59
C PHE A 181 -4.64 7.24 8.53
N VAL A 182 -3.40 7.57 8.17
CA VAL A 182 -2.55 8.52 8.90
C VAL A 182 -2.29 9.72 7.99
N ASP A 183 -2.77 10.88 8.41
CA ASP A 183 -2.58 12.15 7.70
C ASP A 183 -1.50 12.97 8.39
N ASP A 184 -0.40 13.18 7.71
CA ASP A 184 0.73 14.01 8.14
C ASP A 184 0.95 15.23 7.24
N THR A 185 0.04 15.45 6.28
CA THR A 185 0.20 16.47 5.24
C THR A 185 0.37 17.88 5.78
N GLN A 186 -0.36 18.26 6.85
CA GLN A 186 -0.27 19.59 7.44
C GLN A 186 1.12 19.88 8.02
N ALA A 187 1.79 18.90 8.59
CA ALA A 187 3.14 19.06 9.12
C ALA A 187 4.21 19.25 8.01
N MET A 188 3.86 18.89 6.78
CA MET A 188 4.72 19.03 5.61
C MET A 188 4.45 20.29 4.78
N LEU A 189 3.48 21.11 5.17
CA LEU A 189 3.13 22.38 4.53
C LEU A 189 3.57 23.57 5.37
N ASP A 190 3.91 24.68 4.71
CA ASP A 190 4.15 25.97 5.35
C ASP A 190 2.81 26.69 5.68
N ALA A 191 2.91 27.88 6.29
CA ALA A 191 1.75 28.69 6.66
C ALA A 191 0.91 29.14 5.46
N GLN A 192 1.46 29.12 4.26
CA GLN A 192 0.82 29.46 2.98
C GLN A 192 0.25 28.23 2.27
N GLY A 193 0.46 27.04 2.82
CA GLY A 193 -0.02 25.78 2.23
C GLY A 193 0.89 25.23 1.11
N HIS A 194 2.13 25.70 1.02
CA HIS A 194 3.11 25.17 0.09
C HIS A 194 3.94 24.06 0.74
N PRO A 195 4.46 23.10 -0.06
CA PRO A 195 5.39 22.09 0.44
C PRO A 195 6.64 22.72 1.04
N ARG A 196 7.01 22.33 2.25
CA ARG A 196 8.19 22.80 2.96
C ARG A 196 9.47 22.29 2.32
N ALA A 197 10.22 23.19 1.64
CA ALA A 197 11.41 22.84 0.86
C ALA A 197 12.53 22.22 1.72
N GLU A 198 12.66 22.64 2.97
CA GLU A 198 13.68 22.14 3.91
C GLU A 198 13.49 20.64 4.25
N LEU A 199 12.30 20.08 4.05
CA LEU A 199 11.99 18.66 4.26
C LEU A 199 12.39 17.80 3.07
N LEU A 200 12.62 18.41 1.90
CA LEU A 200 12.83 17.72 0.63
C LEU A 200 14.29 17.84 0.16
N ARG A 201 14.73 16.83 -0.60
CA ARG A 201 16.02 16.85 -1.32
C ARG A 201 15.98 17.88 -2.45
N GLU A 202 17.10 18.07 -3.13
CA GLU A 202 17.22 18.99 -4.26
C GLU A 202 16.25 18.67 -5.42
N ASP A 203 15.84 17.41 -5.55
CA ASP A 203 14.85 17.00 -6.53
C ASP A 203 13.41 17.48 -6.22
N GLY A 204 13.21 18.11 -5.06
CA GLY A 204 11.91 18.62 -4.62
C GLY A 204 10.83 17.55 -4.39
N LEU A 205 11.21 16.26 -4.38
CA LEU A 205 10.31 15.11 -4.28
C LEU A 205 10.63 14.24 -3.07
N HIS A 206 11.87 13.74 -2.99
CA HIS A 206 12.27 12.80 -1.95
C HIS A 206 12.62 13.53 -0.64
N MET A 207 12.35 12.88 0.47
CA MET A 207 12.55 13.49 1.78
C MET A 207 14.01 13.46 2.25
N LYS A 208 14.37 14.49 3.00
CA LYS A 208 15.53 14.55 3.89
C LYS A 208 15.17 13.88 5.23
N PRO A 209 16.15 13.68 6.15
CA PRO A 209 15.86 13.13 7.49
C PRO A 209 14.76 13.89 8.24
N ALA A 210 14.67 15.22 8.08
CA ALA A 210 13.63 16.03 8.71
C ALA A 210 12.20 15.68 8.23
N GLY A 211 12.04 15.28 6.96
CA GLY A 211 10.77 14.79 6.44
C GLY A 211 10.39 13.41 7.02
N TYR A 212 11.36 12.51 7.13
CA TYR A 212 11.13 11.21 7.77
C TYR A 212 10.83 11.35 9.28
N ALA A 213 11.39 12.36 9.95
CA ALA A 213 11.04 12.64 11.36
C ALA A 213 9.54 12.96 11.54
N ILE A 214 8.90 13.63 10.57
CA ILE A 214 7.44 13.86 10.58
C ILE A 214 6.70 12.53 10.48
N TRP A 215 7.08 11.67 9.55
CA TRP A 215 6.47 10.34 9.38
C TRP A 215 6.65 9.49 10.64
N THR A 216 7.83 9.51 11.21
CA THR A 216 8.14 8.82 12.48
C THR A 216 7.24 9.30 13.60
N ALA A 217 7.11 10.62 13.77
CA ALA A 217 6.25 11.21 14.81
C ALA A 217 4.77 10.84 14.62
N ALA A 218 4.28 10.80 13.38
CA ALA A 218 2.91 10.42 13.06
C ALA A 218 2.63 8.93 13.28
N LEU A 219 3.61 8.06 12.99
CA LEU A 219 3.44 6.61 13.06
C LEU A 219 3.70 6.02 14.45
N ARG A 220 4.57 6.62 15.28
CA ARG A 220 4.87 6.10 16.63
C ARG A 220 3.62 5.85 17.47
N PRO A 221 2.69 6.81 17.67
CA PRO A 221 1.49 6.57 18.47
C PRO A 221 0.60 5.48 17.85
N VAL A 222 0.53 5.39 16.53
CA VAL A 222 -0.24 4.37 15.82
C VAL A 222 0.35 2.98 16.05
N LEU A 223 1.67 2.82 15.94
CA LEU A 223 2.34 1.54 16.17
C LEU A 223 2.26 1.13 17.66
N ALA A 224 2.25 2.09 18.59
CA ALA A 224 2.04 1.81 20.01
C ALA A 224 0.64 1.21 20.28
N GLU A 225 -0.42 1.68 19.60
CA GLU A 225 -1.77 1.09 19.69
C GLU A 225 -1.78 -0.40 19.25
N TYR A 226 -0.89 -0.78 18.34
CA TYR A 226 -0.68 -2.17 17.91
C TYR A 226 0.27 -2.96 18.81
N GLY A 227 0.70 -2.40 19.96
CA GLY A 227 1.52 -3.06 20.94
C GLY A 227 3.02 -3.10 20.63
N PHE A 228 3.50 -2.22 19.74
CA PHE A 228 4.93 -2.00 19.54
C PHE A 228 5.42 -0.89 20.49
N ALA A 229 6.46 -1.20 21.28
CA ALA A 229 7.11 -0.18 22.11
C ALA A 229 7.86 0.82 21.21
N THR A 230 7.39 2.07 21.15
CA THR A 230 7.98 3.15 20.37
C THR A 230 8.51 4.23 21.32
N HIS A 231 9.72 4.05 21.83
CA HIS A 231 10.39 5.01 22.74
C HIS A 231 11.01 6.19 21.99
#